data_34b43916eeb10dfc476be6c0b76d3b52
#
_entry.id   34b43916eeb10dfc476be6c0b76d3b52
#
_cell.length_a   1.000
_cell.length_b   1.000
_cell.length_c   1.000
_cell.angle_alpha   90.00
_cell.angle_beta   90.00
_cell.angle_gamma   90.00
#
_symmetry.space_group_name_H-M   'P 1'
#
loop_
_entity.id
_entity.type
_entity.pdbx_description
1 polymer ?
#
loop_
_entity_poly.entity_id
_entity_poly.type
_entity_poly.pdbx_seq_one_letter_code
_entity_poly.pdbx_strand_id
1 'polypeptide(L)'
;LMRYTLRLLTAQQFQRAAAMILASDMLRTGDYECPGITVPPSLAHGSPISIGLWVGRDTTPNKINETEKTGSPAQIEHCPDCGSNLEWDVAESGDRIHACCRDSGCRSGKTRSHFPFWTVDDDIYRELPTLLLGTADKFVQIVTKKETGRLFGLGDAGRLPPDLIIQDELHLISGPLGSMAGLFETAIDALCTRNN
;
A
#
# COMPACT_ATOMS: atom_id res chain seq x y z
N LEU A 1 3.95 -8.19 0.73
CA LEU A 1 4.59 -7.14 1.49
C LEU A 1 6.06 -7.00 1.07
N MET A 2 6.46 -5.81 0.68
CA MET A 2 7.85 -5.51 0.33
C MET A 2 8.44 -4.52 1.34
N ARG A 3 9.64 -4.78 1.81
CA ARG A 3 10.32 -3.99 2.84
C ARG A 3 11.64 -3.45 2.31
N TYR A 4 11.83 -2.14 2.39
CA TYR A 4 12.99 -1.41 1.90
C TYR A 4 13.77 -0.76 3.05
N THR A 5 15.05 -0.52 2.83
CA THR A 5 15.93 0.14 3.80
C THR A 5 16.01 1.65 3.61
N LEU A 6 15.83 2.15 2.37
CA LEU A 6 15.96 3.56 2.01
C LEU A 6 14.61 4.17 1.62
N ARG A 7 14.18 5.23 2.31
CA ARG A 7 12.90 5.94 2.09
C ARG A 7 12.72 6.45 0.67
N LEU A 8 13.76 7.02 0.07
CA LEU A 8 13.69 7.59 -1.28
C LEU A 8 13.42 6.51 -2.34
N LEU A 9 14.11 5.38 -2.25
CA LEU A 9 13.89 4.24 -3.13
C LEU A 9 12.46 3.67 -2.99
N THR A 10 11.95 3.65 -1.77
CA THR A 10 10.57 3.16 -1.50
C THR A 10 9.52 4.02 -2.20
N ALA A 11 9.67 5.35 -2.19
CA ALA A 11 8.73 6.25 -2.88
C ALA A 11 8.77 6.08 -4.40
N GLN A 12 9.98 5.94 -5.00
CA GLN A 12 10.12 5.69 -6.44
C GLN A 12 9.54 4.33 -6.85
N GLN A 13 9.75 3.30 -6.06
CA GLN A 13 9.16 1.98 -6.31
C GLN A 13 7.64 2.03 -6.15
N PHE A 14 7.13 2.81 -5.19
CA PHE A 14 5.69 3.02 -5.02
C PHE A 14 5.05 3.62 -6.28
N GLN A 15 5.63 4.68 -6.85
CA GLN A 15 5.13 5.30 -8.09
C GLN A 15 5.07 4.30 -9.25
N ARG A 16 6.13 3.50 -9.43
CA ARG A 16 6.17 2.47 -10.50
C ARG A 16 5.14 1.36 -10.26
N ALA A 17 5.06 0.87 -9.03
CA ALA A 17 4.12 -0.19 -8.67
C ALA A 17 2.66 0.30 -8.74
N ALA A 18 2.38 1.56 -8.42
CA ALA A 18 1.04 2.13 -8.52
C ALA A 18 0.48 2.09 -9.94
N ALA A 19 1.33 2.34 -10.96
CA ALA A 19 0.91 2.21 -12.35
C ALA A 19 0.51 0.77 -12.72
N MET A 20 1.31 -0.20 -12.28
CA MET A 20 1.01 -1.63 -12.48
C MET A 20 -0.28 -2.03 -11.75
N ILE A 21 -0.45 -1.60 -10.50
CA ILE A 21 -1.64 -1.92 -9.69
C ILE A 21 -2.90 -1.30 -10.31
N LEU A 22 -2.85 -0.03 -10.74
CA LEU A 22 -3.97 0.62 -11.41
C LEU A 22 -4.37 -0.13 -12.68
N ALA A 23 -3.39 -0.46 -13.55
CA ALA A 23 -3.64 -1.21 -14.76
C ALA A 23 -4.22 -2.61 -14.47
N SER A 24 -3.71 -3.30 -13.46
CA SER A 24 -4.21 -4.62 -13.05
C SER A 24 -5.65 -4.55 -12.54
N ASP A 25 -5.98 -3.52 -11.75
CA ASP A 25 -7.34 -3.35 -11.24
C ASP A 25 -8.33 -2.91 -12.33
N MET A 26 -7.88 -2.11 -13.30
CA MET A 26 -8.68 -1.77 -14.48
C MET A 26 -8.97 -2.98 -15.38
N LEU A 27 -7.99 -3.86 -15.59
CA LEU A 27 -8.19 -5.13 -16.28
C LEU A 27 -9.19 -6.02 -15.51
N ARG A 28 -9.05 -6.10 -14.20
CA ARG A 28 -9.93 -6.86 -13.32
C ARG A 28 -11.40 -6.43 -13.44
N THR A 29 -11.65 -5.12 -13.46
CA THR A 29 -13.01 -4.54 -13.52
C THR A 29 -13.58 -4.48 -14.94
N GLY A 30 -12.76 -4.72 -15.97
CA GLY A 30 -13.17 -4.56 -17.38
C GLY A 30 -13.16 -3.10 -17.88
N ASP A 31 -12.62 -2.16 -17.07
CA ASP A 31 -12.44 -0.76 -17.50
C ASP A 31 -11.38 -0.64 -18.60
N TYR A 32 -10.54 -1.65 -18.72
CA TYR A 32 -9.55 -1.79 -19.77
C TYR A 32 -9.53 -3.21 -20.31
N GLU A 33 -9.59 -3.36 -21.63
CA GLU A 33 -9.46 -4.64 -22.31
C GLU A 33 -8.06 -4.80 -22.90
N CYS A 34 -7.42 -5.92 -22.65
CA CYS A 34 -6.14 -6.28 -23.25
C CYS A 34 -6.34 -7.51 -24.14
N PRO A 35 -6.05 -7.42 -25.45
CA PRO A 35 -6.19 -8.55 -26.36
C PRO A 35 -5.40 -9.77 -25.85
N GLY A 36 -6.06 -10.92 -25.77
CA GLY A 36 -5.47 -12.18 -25.31
C GLY A 36 -5.43 -12.39 -23.79
N ILE A 37 -5.93 -11.44 -23.00
CA ILE A 37 -6.09 -11.60 -21.56
C ILE A 37 -7.58 -11.82 -21.24
N THR A 38 -7.87 -12.93 -20.57
CA THR A 38 -9.21 -13.21 -20.01
C THR A 38 -9.11 -13.20 -18.50
N VAL A 39 -9.88 -12.32 -17.87
CA VAL A 39 -9.95 -12.24 -16.40
C VAL A 39 -10.94 -13.27 -15.88
N PRO A 40 -10.52 -14.18 -14.97
CA PRO A 40 -11.43 -15.15 -14.37
C PRO A 40 -12.55 -14.44 -13.59
N PRO A 41 -13.80 -14.97 -13.60
CA PRO A 41 -14.93 -14.37 -12.88
C PRO A 41 -14.66 -14.19 -11.37
N SER A 42 -13.93 -15.12 -10.76
CA SER A 42 -13.54 -15.04 -9.34
C SER A 42 -12.66 -13.81 -9.04
N LEU A 43 -11.82 -13.40 -9.97
CA LEU A 43 -10.99 -12.21 -9.83
C LEU A 43 -11.77 -10.94 -10.18
N ALA A 44 -12.61 -10.98 -11.21
CA ALA A 44 -13.42 -9.85 -11.66
C ALA A 44 -14.35 -9.31 -10.55
N HIS A 45 -14.91 -10.20 -9.73
CA HIS A 45 -15.79 -9.87 -8.60
C HIS A 45 -15.07 -9.82 -7.26
N GLY A 46 -13.75 -10.01 -7.23
CA GLY A 46 -12.93 -9.94 -6.02
C GLY A 46 -12.75 -8.52 -5.48
N SER A 47 -12.05 -8.43 -4.35
CA SER A 47 -11.66 -7.14 -3.77
C SER A 47 -10.75 -6.35 -4.72
N PRO A 48 -10.76 -5.00 -4.66
CA PRO A 48 -9.87 -4.18 -5.47
C PRO A 48 -8.40 -4.57 -5.31
N ILE A 49 -7.66 -4.56 -6.42
CA ILE A 49 -6.20 -4.68 -6.38
C ILE A 49 -5.68 -3.30 -6.00
N SER A 50 -5.03 -3.19 -4.86
CA SER A 50 -4.63 -1.92 -4.26
C SER A 50 -3.21 -1.93 -3.76
N ILE A 51 -2.63 -0.73 -3.58
CA ILE A 51 -1.27 -0.55 -3.10
C ILE A 51 -1.22 0.41 -1.93
N GLY A 52 -0.38 0.10 -0.93
CA GLY A 52 -0.09 0.95 0.22
C GLY A 52 1.37 1.33 0.32
N LEU A 53 1.65 2.54 0.80
CA LEU A 53 2.97 3.02 1.16
C LEU A 53 3.06 3.23 2.66
N TRP A 54 3.77 2.34 3.35
CA TRP A 54 3.88 2.31 4.81
C TRP A 54 5.29 2.72 5.25
N VAL A 55 5.48 4.02 5.44
CA VAL A 55 6.78 4.64 5.72
C VAL A 55 6.69 5.59 6.91
N GLY A 56 7.85 6.09 7.40
CA GLY A 56 7.90 6.97 8.56
C GLY A 56 7.06 8.24 8.41
N ARG A 57 6.55 8.75 9.54
CA ARG A 57 5.64 9.91 9.63
C ARG A 57 6.17 11.20 8.97
N ASP A 58 7.48 11.30 8.81
CA ASP A 58 8.10 12.45 8.12
C ASP A 58 7.88 12.41 6.60
N THR A 59 7.47 11.26 6.05
CA THR A 59 7.20 11.05 4.63
C THR A 59 5.70 11.01 4.36
N THR A 60 4.96 10.21 5.14
CA THR A 60 3.50 10.10 5.04
C THR A 60 2.84 10.21 6.43
N PRO A 61 1.65 10.81 6.52
CA PRO A 61 0.97 10.96 7.80
C PRO A 61 0.49 9.62 8.37
N ASN A 62 0.51 9.48 9.69
CA ASN A 62 -0.08 8.31 10.33
C ASN A 62 -1.62 8.41 10.36
N LYS A 63 -2.13 9.65 10.50
CA LYS A 63 -3.57 9.95 10.58
C LYS A 63 -3.92 11.11 9.67
N ILE A 64 -5.16 11.14 9.23
CA ILE A 64 -5.67 12.21 8.35
C ILE A 64 -5.56 13.58 8.97
N ASN A 65 -5.84 13.71 10.26
CA ASN A 65 -5.76 14.97 10.98
C ASN A 65 -4.32 15.44 11.29
N GLU A 66 -3.32 14.68 10.89
CA GLU A 66 -1.90 15.00 11.07
C GLU A 66 -1.23 15.53 9.79
N THR A 67 -1.95 15.61 8.66
CA THR A 67 -1.39 15.97 7.33
C THR A 67 -0.72 17.34 7.31
N GLU A 68 -1.13 18.28 8.15
CA GLU A 68 -0.51 19.60 8.26
C GLU A 68 0.80 19.61 9.07
N LYS A 69 1.08 18.56 9.84
CA LYS A 69 2.19 18.51 10.82
C LYS A 69 3.25 17.47 10.49
N THR A 70 3.02 16.68 9.45
CA THR A 70 3.85 15.53 9.09
C THR A 70 4.11 15.52 7.59
N GLY A 71 4.55 14.38 7.04
CA GLY A 71 4.71 14.21 5.61
C GLY A 71 3.40 14.31 4.83
N SER A 72 3.51 14.40 3.51
CA SER A 72 2.37 14.52 2.61
C SER A 72 1.75 13.16 2.27
N PRO A 73 0.42 13.01 2.18
CA PRO A 73 -0.20 11.84 1.59
C PRO A 73 0.03 11.76 0.07
N ALA A 74 0.29 12.90 -0.59
CA ALA A 74 0.46 13.01 -2.04
C ALA A 74 1.85 12.50 -2.48
N GLN A 75 2.02 11.18 -2.50
CA GLN A 75 3.27 10.51 -2.88
C GLN A 75 3.35 10.17 -4.38
N ILE A 76 2.26 10.37 -5.11
CA ILE A 76 2.19 10.28 -6.57
C ILE A 76 1.66 11.62 -7.07
N GLU A 77 2.48 12.33 -7.83
CA GLU A 77 2.15 13.67 -8.34
C GLU A 77 1.36 13.60 -9.64
N HIS A 78 1.66 12.59 -10.48
CA HIS A 78 1.08 12.47 -11.81
C HIS A 78 0.26 11.18 -11.95
N CYS A 79 -0.85 11.31 -12.64
CA CYS A 79 -1.73 10.18 -12.96
C CYS A 79 -0.97 9.11 -13.77
N PRO A 80 -0.93 7.87 -13.30
CA PRO A 80 -0.23 6.81 -14.03
C PRO A 80 -0.83 6.48 -15.41
N ASP A 81 -2.09 6.85 -15.66
CA ASP A 81 -2.79 6.60 -16.92
C ASP A 81 -2.55 7.72 -17.95
N CYS A 82 -2.76 8.99 -17.57
CA CYS A 82 -2.72 10.11 -18.52
C CYS A 82 -1.58 11.11 -18.29
N GLY A 83 -0.84 11.02 -17.18
CA GLY A 83 0.25 11.94 -16.85
C GLY A 83 -0.17 13.29 -16.27
N SER A 84 -1.47 13.62 -16.22
CA SER A 84 -1.97 14.85 -15.59
C SER A 84 -1.76 14.82 -14.07
N ASN A 85 -1.78 15.99 -13.43
CA ASN A 85 -1.62 16.07 -11.97
C ASN A 85 -2.72 15.28 -11.26
N LEU A 86 -2.32 14.54 -10.23
CA LEU A 86 -3.25 13.87 -9.32
C LEU A 86 -3.66 14.83 -8.20
N GLU A 87 -4.93 14.78 -7.85
CA GLU A 87 -5.47 15.43 -6.66
C GLU A 87 -5.61 14.41 -5.53
N TRP A 88 -5.34 14.87 -4.31
CA TRP A 88 -5.43 14.06 -3.09
C TRP A 88 -6.42 14.74 -2.16
N ASP A 89 -7.65 14.25 -2.17
CA ASP A 89 -8.77 14.84 -1.47
C ASP A 89 -9.15 14.02 -0.23
N VAL A 90 -9.56 14.72 0.80
CA VAL A 90 -10.23 14.08 1.93
C VAL A 90 -11.61 13.64 1.48
N ALA A 91 -11.96 12.38 1.71
CA ALA A 91 -13.28 11.84 1.41
C ALA A 91 -14.38 12.63 2.13
N GLU A 92 -15.61 12.63 1.60
CA GLU A 92 -16.76 13.31 2.22
C GLU A 92 -17.03 12.85 3.67
N SER A 93 -16.72 11.59 3.97
CA SER A 93 -16.77 11.04 5.33
C SER A 93 -15.74 11.65 6.30
N GLY A 94 -14.74 12.37 5.79
CA GLY A 94 -13.66 12.98 6.58
C GLY A 94 -12.66 11.98 7.18
N ASP A 95 -12.79 10.69 6.86
CA ASP A 95 -12.04 9.60 7.49
C ASP A 95 -11.00 8.92 6.57
N ARG A 96 -10.85 9.41 5.32
CA ARG A 96 -9.94 8.85 4.30
C ARG A 96 -9.35 9.93 3.41
N ILE A 97 -8.21 9.62 2.80
CA ILE A 97 -7.62 10.43 1.73
C ILE A 97 -7.60 9.61 0.46
N HIS A 98 -8.12 10.19 -0.61
CA HIS A 98 -8.24 9.57 -1.90
C HIS A 98 -7.40 10.29 -2.96
N ALA A 99 -6.67 9.53 -3.77
CA ALA A 99 -6.07 10.02 -5.00
C ALA A 99 -7.08 9.96 -6.13
N CYS A 100 -7.26 11.04 -6.89
CA CYS A 100 -8.15 11.07 -8.05
C CYS A 100 -7.52 11.85 -9.21
N CYS A 101 -7.92 11.52 -10.44
CA CYS A 101 -7.57 12.27 -11.63
C CYS A 101 -8.82 12.97 -12.18
N ARG A 102 -8.76 14.30 -12.27
CA ARG A 102 -9.89 15.10 -12.78
C ARG A 102 -9.74 15.49 -14.24
N ASP A 103 -8.70 15.01 -14.93
CA ASP A 103 -8.53 15.25 -16.35
C ASP A 103 -9.65 14.61 -17.17
N SER A 104 -10.35 15.43 -17.97
CA SER A 104 -11.48 14.98 -18.78
C SER A 104 -11.09 14.00 -19.89
N GLY A 105 -9.81 13.91 -20.25
CA GLY A 105 -9.25 12.94 -21.20
C GLY A 105 -8.87 11.62 -20.55
N CYS A 106 -8.71 11.59 -19.22
CA CYS A 106 -8.26 10.42 -18.48
C CYS A 106 -9.32 9.32 -18.45
N ARG A 107 -8.97 8.12 -18.93
CA ARG A 107 -9.86 6.96 -18.87
C ARG A 107 -10.12 6.52 -17.44
N SER A 108 -9.05 6.33 -16.67
CA SER A 108 -9.13 5.91 -15.27
C SER A 108 -9.90 6.91 -14.41
N GLY A 109 -9.71 8.22 -14.64
CA GLY A 109 -10.42 9.27 -13.93
C GLY A 109 -11.91 9.33 -14.25
N LYS A 110 -12.33 8.87 -15.45
CA LYS A 110 -13.75 8.79 -15.84
C LYS A 110 -14.48 7.59 -15.23
N THR A 111 -13.77 6.46 -15.09
CA THR A 111 -14.37 5.21 -14.62
C THR A 111 -14.31 5.07 -13.11
N ARG A 112 -13.45 5.85 -12.44
CA ARG A 112 -13.18 5.73 -11.02
C ARG A 112 -13.27 7.07 -10.30
N SER A 113 -14.00 7.10 -9.20
CA SER A 113 -14.04 8.25 -8.31
C SER A 113 -12.72 8.45 -7.55
N HIS A 114 -11.98 7.37 -7.31
CA HIS A 114 -10.68 7.38 -6.63
C HIS A 114 -9.82 6.19 -7.07
N PHE A 115 -8.52 6.36 -6.94
CA PHE A 115 -7.54 5.31 -7.22
C PHE A 115 -7.25 4.46 -5.97
N PRO A 116 -6.86 3.20 -6.14
CA PRO A 116 -6.64 2.27 -5.03
C PRO A 116 -5.24 2.46 -4.40
N PHE A 117 -4.90 3.71 -4.02
CA PHE A 117 -3.61 4.10 -3.46
C PHE A 117 -3.78 4.58 -2.01
N TRP A 118 -3.06 3.95 -1.08
CA TRP A 118 -3.16 4.21 0.35
C TRP A 118 -1.81 4.66 0.90
N THR A 119 -1.74 5.87 1.45
CA THR A 119 -0.51 6.46 1.97
C THR A 119 -0.61 6.92 3.41
N VAL A 120 -1.80 6.87 3.99
CA VAL A 120 -2.06 7.16 5.41
C VAL A 120 -2.13 5.84 6.16
N ASP A 121 -1.47 5.73 7.32
CA ASP A 121 -1.43 4.49 8.10
C ASP A 121 -2.82 3.95 8.46
N ASP A 122 -3.73 4.83 8.92
CA ASP A 122 -5.08 4.44 9.31
C ASP A 122 -5.86 3.85 8.12
N ASP A 123 -5.66 4.39 6.91
CA ASP A 123 -6.24 3.85 5.67
C ASP A 123 -5.63 2.51 5.31
N ILE A 124 -4.31 2.36 5.43
CA ILE A 124 -3.59 1.10 5.18
C ILE A 124 -4.10 0.00 6.11
N TYR A 125 -4.30 0.28 7.41
CA TYR A 125 -4.81 -0.70 8.37
C TYR A 125 -6.30 -1.03 8.16
N ARG A 126 -7.06 -0.15 7.52
CA ARG A 126 -8.47 -0.36 7.21
C ARG A 126 -8.64 -1.14 5.91
N GLU A 127 -7.98 -0.70 4.86
CA GLU A 127 -8.15 -1.22 3.49
C GLU A 127 -7.31 -2.46 3.20
N LEU A 128 -6.21 -2.65 3.94
CA LEU A 128 -5.34 -3.82 3.87
C LEU A 128 -4.90 -4.13 2.42
N PRO A 129 -4.09 -3.27 1.83
CA PRO A 129 -3.77 -3.30 0.40
C PRO A 129 -3.17 -4.62 -0.07
N THR A 130 -3.44 -4.98 -1.33
CA THR A 130 -2.91 -6.19 -1.98
C THR A 130 -1.38 -6.18 -2.04
N LEU A 131 -0.79 -5.03 -2.35
CA LEU A 131 0.65 -4.79 -2.31
C LEU A 131 0.96 -3.71 -1.27
N LEU A 132 1.79 -4.02 -0.30
CA LEU A 132 2.24 -3.05 0.70
C LEU A 132 3.76 -2.86 0.58
N LEU A 133 4.19 -1.64 0.30
CA LEU A 133 5.60 -1.24 0.35
C LEU A 133 5.85 -0.52 1.67
N GLY A 134 6.85 -0.98 2.42
CA GLY A 134 7.18 -0.40 3.71
C GLY A 134 8.67 -0.29 3.95
N THR A 135 9.07 0.63 4.84
CA THR A 135 10.46 0.73 5.32
C THR A 135 10.69 -0.17 6.53
N ALA A 136 11.91 -0.65 6.69
CA ALA A 136 12.26 -1.58 7.76
C ALA A 136 11.97 -1.01 9.16
N ASP A 137 12.17 0.30 9.35
CA ASP A 137 11.90 1.00 10.61
C ASP A 137 10.41 1.02 10.99
N LYS A 138 9.51 0.98 10.01
CA LYS A 138 8.07 0.94 10.26
C LYS A 138 7.62 -0.36 10.91
N PHE A 139 8.35 -1.45 10.68
CA PHE A 139 8.05 -2.76 11.27
C PHE A 139 8.19 -2.80 12.80
N VAL A 140 8.93 -1.86 13.39
CA VAL A 140 8.95 -1.69 14.87
C VAL A 140 7.53 -1.48 15.41
N GLN A 141 6.64 -0.92 14.64
CA GLN A 141 5.25 -0.70 15.05
C GLN A 141 4.45 -2.00 15.23
N ILE A 142 4.90 -3.12 14.68
CA ILE A 142 4.23 -4.43 14.85
C ILE A 142 4.12 -4.80 16.33
N VAL A 143 5.13 -4.47 17.12
CA VAL A 143 5.15 -4.76 18.58
C VAL A 143 4.47 -3.69 19.43
N THR A 144 4.25 -2.49 18.88
CA THR A 144 3.75 -1.34 19.65
C THR A 144 2.33 -0.92 19.31
N LYS A 145 1.88 -1.20 18.09
CA LYS A 145 0.55 -0.83 17.59
C LYS A 145 -0.28 -2.06 17.29
N LYS A 146 -1.41 -2.21 17.96
CA LYS A 146 -2.33 -3.35 17.75
C LYS A 146 -2.91 -3.39 16.34
N GLU A 147 -3.13 -2.25 15.73
CA GLU A 147 -3.69 -2.08 14.39
C GLU A 147 -2.84 -2.73 13.31
N THR A 148 -1.51 -2.76 13.50
CA THR A 148 -0.59 -3.42 12.56
C THR A 148 -0.81 -4.93 12.47
N GLY A 149 -1.36 -5.54 13.51
CA GLY A 149 -1.73 -6.96 13.50
C GLY A 149 -2.71 -7.31 12.39
N ARG A 150 -3.55 -6.37 11.96
CA ARG A 150 -4.48 -6.57 10.84
C ARG A 150 -3.76 -6.87 9.53
N LEU A 151 -2.57 -6.31 9.31
CA LEU A 151 -1.73 -6.60 8.13
C LEU A 151 -1.30 -8.08 8.07
N PHE A 152 -1.34 -8.77 9.20
CA PHE A 152 -1.04 -10.19 9.35
C PHE A 152 -2.32 -11.03 9.61
N GLY A 153 -3.48 -10.44 9.35
CA GLY A 153 -4.78 -11.09 9.53
C GLY A 153 -5.18 -11.34 10.99
N LEU A 154 -4.59 -10.62 11.95
CA LEU A 154 -5.00 -10.71 13.34
C LEU A 154 -6.28 -9.89 13.58
N GLY A 155 -7.24 -10.48 14.27
CA GLY A 155 -8.51 -9.81 14.63
C GLY A 155 -9.61 -9.89 13.57
N ASP A 156 -9.31 -10.29 12.34
CA ASP A 156 -10.31 -10.52 11.29
C ASP A 156 -10.50 -12.03 11.07
N ALA A 157 -11.67 -12.55 11.40
CA ALA A 157 -11.98 -13.96 11.22
C ALA A 157 -11.88 -14.36 9.73
N GLY A 158 -11.04 -15.35 9.43
CA GLY A 158 -10.84 -15.87 8.07
C GLY A 158 -9.82 -15.12 7.22
N ARG A 159 -9.22 -14.02 7.69
CA ARG A 159 -8.14 -13.35 6.96
C ARG A 159 -6.81 -14.04 7.23
N LEU A 160 -6.09 -14.32 6.15
CA LEU A 160 -4.75 -14.92 6.21
C LEU A 160 -3.66 -13.84 6.29
N PRO A 161 -2.47 -14.17 6.82
CA PRO A 161 -1.30 -13.31 6.72
C PRO A 161 -0.88 -13.11 5.24
N PRO A 162 0.09 -12.22 4.95
CA PRO A 162 0.61 -12.03 3.60
C PRO A 162 1.13 -13.34 2.99
N ASP A 163 0.74 -13.63 1.74
CA ASP A 163 1.22 -14.83 1.01
C ASP A 163 2.70 -14.73 0.65
N LEU A 164 3.23 -13.52 0.52
CA LEU A 164 4.61 -13.27 0.13
C LEU A 164 5.16 -12.03 0.85
N ILE A 165 6.32 -12.18 1.47
CA ILE A 165 7.09 -11.09 2.05
C ILE A 165 8.46 -11.04 1.35
N ILE A 166 8.79 -9.89 0.75
CA ILE A 166 10.07 -9.67 0.08
C ILE A 166 10.87 -8.66 0.89
N GLN A 167 12.05 -9.06 1.33
CA GLN A 167 13.02 -8.16 1.95
C GLN A 167 14.07 -7.79 0.93
N ASP A 168 14.07 -6.52 0.51
CA ASP A 168 15.09 -5.96 -0.37
C ASP A 168 16.28 -5.43 0.44
N GLU A 169 17.46 -5.36 -0.19
CA GLU A 169 18.69 -4.83 0.38
C GLU A 169 19.06 -5.42 1.77
N LEU A 170 18.86 -6.72 1.95
CA LEU A 170 19.09 -7.39 3.25
C LEU A 170 20.52 -7.17 3.78
N HIS A 171 21.50 -7.02 2.88
CA HIS A 171 22.89 -6.78 3.24
C HIS A 171 23.14 -5.46 3.99
N LEU A 172 22.26 -4.47 3.84
CA LEU A 172 22.33 -3.19 4.56
C LEU A 172 21.90 -3.33 6.04
N ILE A 173 21.29 -4.45 6.40
CA ILE A 173 20.83 -4.74 7.77
C ILE A 173 21.94 -5.54 8.49
N SER A 174 23.18 -5.05 8.48
CA SER A 174 24.32 -5.64 9.20
C SER A 174 24.66 -4.83 10.45
N GLY A 175 25.35 -5.46 11.43
CA GLY A 175 25.76 -4.81 12.68
C GLY A 175 24.64 -4.71 13.73
N PRO A 176 24.61 -3.66 14.58
CA PRO A 176 23.61 -3.51 15.64
C PRO A 176 22.16 -3.49 15.14
N LEU A 177 21.93 -2.97 13.93
CA LEU A 177 20.63 -3.06 13.26
C LEU A 177 20.27 -4.51 12.90
N GLY A 178 21.24 -5.37 12.64
CA GLY A 178 21.02 -6.76 12.30
C GLY A 178 20.39 -7.57 13.43
N SER A 179 20.78 -7.30 14.69
CA SER A 179 20.18 -7.96 15.85
C SER A 179 18.69 -7.58 16.02
N MET A 180 18.36 -6.31 15.82
CA MET A 180 16.96 -5.87 15.84
C MET A 180 16.17 -6.42 14.64
N ALA A 181 16.78 -6.46 13.46
CA ALA A 181 16.15 -7.05 12.28
C ALA A 181 15.85 -8.53 12.50
N GLY A 182 16.76 -9.30 13.10
CA GLY A 182 16.53 -10.71 13.45
C GLY A 182 15.35 -10.93 14.41
N LEU A 183 15.15 -10.03 15.38
CA LEU A 183 13.96 -10.06 16.25
C LEU A 183 12.68 -9.78 15.49
N PHE A 184 12.69 -8.82 14.53
CA PHE A 184 11.53 -8.55 13.69
C PHE A 184 11.24 -9.69 12.71
N GLU A 185 12.25 -10.33 12.13
CA GLU A 185 12.06 -11.50 11.29
C GLU A 185 11.38 -12.64 12.07
N THR A 186 11.84 -12.89 13.31
CA THR A 186 11.22 -13.90 14.19
C THR A 186 9.77 -13.54 14.51
N ALA A 187 9.47 -12.26 14.77
CA ALA A 187 8.10 -11.82 15.01
C ALA A 187 7.22 -11.95 13.78
N ILE A 188 7.73 -11.59 12.60
CA ILE A 188 7.02 -11.74 11.32
C ILE A 188 6.75 -13.21 11.02
N ASP A 189 7.75 -14.08 11.20
CA ASP A 189 7.59 -15.53 11.00
C ASP A 189 6.51 -16.09 11.93
N ALA A 190 6.54 -15.73 13.21
CA ALA A 190 5.52 -16.13 14.18
C ALA A 190 4.11 -15.62 13.80
N LEU A 191 4.00 -14.40 13.26
CA LEU A 191 2.72 -13.83 12.81
C LEU A 191 2.20 -14.49 11.53
N CYS A 192 3.09 -14.95 10.65
CA CYS A 192 2.74 -15.62 9.40
C CYS A 192 2.53 -17.13 9.58
N THR A 193 3.18 -17.74 10.58
CA THR A 193 3.02 -19.16 10.91
C THR A 193 1.82 -19.34 11.82
N ARG A 194 0.65 -19.62 11.25
CA ARG A 194 -0.52 -20.02 12.03
C ARG A 194 -0.46 -21.55 12.20
N ASN A 195 -0.42 -22.01 13.44
CA ASN A 195 -0.71 -23.41 13.73
C ASN A 195 -2.19 -23.63 13.38
N ASN A 196 -2.45 -24.41 12.33
CA ASN A 196 -3.76 -24.94 12.01
C ASN A 196 -4.21 -25.92 13.11
#